data_895c0724ea9d589797022854788b3603
#
_entry.id   895c0724ea9d589797022854788b3603
#
_cell.length_a   1.000
_cell.length_b   1.000
_cell.length_c   1.000
_cell.angle_alpha   90.00
_cell.angle_beta   90.00
_cell.angle_gamma   90.00
#
_symmetry.space_group_name_H-M   'P 1'
#
loop_
_entity.id
_entity.type
_entity.pdbx_description
1 polymer ?
#
loop_
_entity_poly.entity_id
_entity_poly.type
_entity_poly.pdbx_seq_one_letter_code
_entity_poly.pdbx_strand_id
1 'polypeptide(L)'
;MTQETKNSILIIGGGLVGLSIAYEFSRNNFKVLVLSKNRNESAGFVAAGMLATHAEGLENELLKFGQASQNLIPKWIKSIEQDSNIKCGLKKCGIVVPFKNKEDLEEFPTYKYEDI
;
A
#
# COMPACT_ATOMS: atom_id res chain seq x y z
N MET A 1 -28.06 -25.80 17.40
CA MET A 1 -27.11 -24.66 17.15
C MET A 1 -26.17 -25.09 16.08
N THR A 2 -26.43 -24.73 14.84
CA THR A 2 -25.51 -24.96 13.72
C THR A 2 -24.34 -24.00 13.89
N GLN A 3 -23.13 -24.53 14.15
CA GLN A 3 -21.90 -23.74 14.03
C GLN A 3 -21.78 -23.33 12.57
N GLU A 4 -22.01 -22.05 12.29
CA GLU A 4 -21.59 -21.47 11.02
C GLU A 4 -20.09 -21.69 10.89
N THR A 5 -19.69 -22.54 9.96
CA THR A 5 -18.28 -22.74 9.61
C THR A 5 -17.76 -21.43 9.00
N LYS A 6 -17.12 -20.59 9.83
CA LYS A 6 -16.43 -19.40 9.33
C LYS A 6 -15.40 -19.85 8.31
N ASN A 7 -15.49 -19.36 7.08
CA ASN A 7 -14.48 -19.59 6.06
C ASN A 7 -13.11 -19.22 6.63
N SER A 8 -12.15 -20.11 6.47
CA SER A 8 -10.79 -19.93 6.99
C SER A 8 -9.82 -19.70 5.83
N ILE A 9 -8.90 -18.77 6.02
CA ILE A 9 -7.87 -18.41 5.02
C ILE A 9 -6.51 -18.54 5.67
N LEU A 10 -5.60 -19.19 4.96
CA LEU A 10 -4.18 -19.26 5.30
C LEU A 10 -3.40 -18.35 4.36
N ILE A 11 -2.63 -17.43 4.92
CA ILE A 11 -1.75 -16.53 4.18
C ILE A 11 -0.31 -16.89 4.50
N ILE A 12 0.49 -17.15 3.48
CA ILE A 12 1.93 -17.43 3.61
C ILE A 12 2.69 -16.15 3.27
N GLY A 13 3.35 -15.57 4.28
CA GLY A 13 4.09 -14.32 4.18
C GLY A 13 3.47 -13.20 5.01
N GLY A 14 4.19 -12.75 6.05
CA GLY A 14 3.78 -11.67 6.97
C GLY A 14 4.38 -10.32 6.60
N GLY A 15 4.68 -10.07 5.31
CA GLY A 15 5.05 -8.76 4.80
C GLY A 15 3.83 -7.85 4.60
N LEU A 16 4.06 -6.63 4.07
CA LEU A 16 3.01 -5.62 3.89
C LEU A 16 1.81 -6.16 3.12
N VAL A 17 2.03 -6.83 1.99
CA VAL A 17 0.96 -7.38 1.15
C VAL A 17 0.15 -8.44 1.89
N GLY A 18 0.83 -9.42 2.50
CA GLY A 18 0.15 -10.50 3.23
C GLY A 18 -0.67 -9.97 4.41
N LEU A 19 -0.14 -9.01 5.16
CA LEU A 19 -0.85 -8.38 6.28
C LEU A 19 -2.03 -7.51 5.81
N SER A 20 -1.90 -6.82 4.68
CA SER A 20 -3.00 -6.06 4.08
C SER A 20 -4.16 -6.97 3.68
N ILE A 21 -3.87 -8.10 3.05
CA ILE A 21 -4.86 -9.11 2.68
C ILE A 21 -5.50 -9.71 3.95
N ALA A 22 -4.67 -10.04 4.96
CA ALA A 22 -5.16 -10.56 6.23
C ALA A 22 -6.15 -9.60 6.92
N TYR A 23 -5.82 -8.33 6.93
CA TYR A 23 -6.67 -7.28 7.49
C TYR A 23 -8.03 -7.20 6.79
N GLU A 24 -8.03 -7.15 5.46
CA GLU A 24 -9.29 -7.09 4.71
C GLU A 24 -10.18 -8.33 4.91
N PHE A 25 -9.61 -9.53 4.89
CA PHE A 25 -10.39 -10.74 5.16
C PHE A 25 -10.90 -10.81 6.60
N SER A 26 -10.10 -10.36 7.57
CA SER A 26 -10.53 -10.35 8.98
C SER A 26 -11.72 -9.42 9.21
N ARG A 27 -11.76 -8.27 8.54
CA ARG A 27 -12.91 -7.33 8.58
C ARG A 27 -14.17 -7.90 7.93
N ASN A 28 -14.02 -8.85 7.03
CA ASN A 28 -15.12 -9.55 6.37
C ASN A 28 -15.49 -10.88 7.05
N ASN A 29 -15.20 -11.01 8.35
CA ASN A 29 -15.55 -12.14 9.20
C ASN A 29 -14.91 -13.49 8.79
N PHE A 30 -13.82 -13.49 8.04
CA PHE A 30 -13.04 -14.71 7.81
C PHE A 30 -12.14 -14.99 9.02
N LYS A 31 -11.89 -16.26 9.28
CA LYS A 31 -10.84 -16.68 10.20
C LYS A 31 -9.52 -16.68 9.43
N VAL A 32 -8.58 -15.81 9.79
CA VAL A 32 -7.31 -15.64 9.07
C VAL A 32 -6.16 -16.15 9.89
N LEU A 33 -5.30 -16.96 9.27
CA LEU A 33 -4.02 -17.38 9.81
C LEU A 33 -2.90 -16.89 8.90
N VAL A 34 -1.91 -16.20 9.46
CA VAL A 34 -0.72 -15.74 8.72
C VAL A 34 0.49 -16.52 9.20
N LEU A 35 1.17 -17.20 8.28
CA LEU A 35 2.45 -17.84 8.53
C LEU A 35 3.58 -16.97 8.02
N SER A 36 4.52 -16.63 8.89
CA SER A 36 5.69 -15.84 8.54
C SER A 36 6.92 -16.37 9.27
N LYS A 37 8.03 -16.46 8.57
CA LYS A 37 9.30 -16.89 9.16
C LYS A 37 9.85 -15.86 10.13
N ASN A 38 10.00 -14.62 9.66
CA ASN A 38 10.52 -13.51 10.45
C ASN A 38 10.01 -12.18 9.88
N ARG A 39 9.33 -11.40 10.72
CA ARG A 39 8.79 -10.11 10.32
C ARG A 39 9.87 -9.10 9.93
N ASN A 40 11.00 -9.11 10.62
CA ASN A 40 12.08 -8.15 10.41
C ASN A 40 12.81 -8.34 9.07
N GLU A 41 12.63 -9.49 8.41
CA GLU A 41 13.18 -9.78 7.08
C GLU A 41 12.27 -9.29 5.94
N SER A 42 11.09 -8.77 6.25
CA SER A 42 10.18 -8.25 5.20
C SER A 42 10.66 -6.92 4.67
N ALA A 43 10.60 -6.72 3.34
CA ALA A 43 10.99 -5.47 2.70
C ALA A 43 10.22 -4.26 3.25
N GLY A 44 8.95 -4.41 3.58
CA GLY A 44 8.12 -3.36 4.17
C GLY A 44 8.58 -2.89 5.55
N PHE A 45 9.39 -3.70 6.26
CA PHE A 45 9.90 -3.33 7.58
C PHE A 45 11.03 -2.27 7.50
N VAL A 46 11.78 -2.27 6.39
CA VAL A 46 12.89 -1.34 6.16
C VAL A 46 12.57 -0.26 5.13
N ALA A 47 11.41 -0.33 4.49
CA ALA A 47 11.00 0.63 3.48
C ALA A 47 10.68 1.99 4.09
N ALA A 48 11.04 3.07 3.37
CA ALA A 48 10.75 4.44 3.79
C ALA A 48 9.27 4.82 3.76
N GLY A 49 8.44 4.03 3.08
CA GLY A 49 6.98 4.23 3.01
C GLY A 49 6.53 5.34 2.06
N MET A 50 7.33 5.67 1.05
CA MET A 50 6.93 6.63 0.02
C MET A 50 5.82 6.04 -0.86
N LEU A 51 4.81 6.89 -1.16
CA LEU A 51 3.70 6.58 -2.06
C LEU A 51 3.79 7.57 -3.22
N ALA A 52 4.57 7.24 -4.22
CA ALA A 52 5.10 8.19 -5.19
C ALA A 52 4.96 7.71 -6.64
N THR A 53 3.78 7.32 -7.06
CA THR A 53 3.52 6.74 -8.40
C THR A 53 4.10 7.56 -9.56
N HIS A 54 4.07 8.88 -9.46
CA HIS A 54 4.63 9.76 -10.48
C HIS A 54 6.16 9.87 -10.38
N ALA A 55 6.70 9.94 -9.16
CA ALA A 55 8.13 10.05 -8.95
C ALA A 55 8.90 8.77 -9.33
N GLU A 56 8.20 7.65 -9.45
CA GLU A 56 8.76 6.38 -9.91
C GLU A 56 8.74 6.23 -11.44
N GLY A 57 8.26 7.24 -12.17
CA GLY A 57 8.18 7.19 -13.63
C GLY A 57 7.27 6.10 -14.18
N LEU A 58 6.22 5.75 -13.43
CA LEU A 58 5.25 4.74 -13.89
C LEU A 58 4.47 5.26 -15.09
N GLU A 59 4.19 4.36 -16.04
CA GLU A 59 3.45 4.68 -17.26
C GLU A 59 2.30 3.71 -17.50
N ASN A 60 1.39 4.11 -18.39
CA ASN A 60 0.32 3.26 -18.91
C ASN A 60 -0.53 2.60 -17.80
N GLU A 61 -0.71 1.29 -17.88
CA GLU A 61 -1.56 0.55 -16.94
C GLU A 61 -0.98 0.51 -15.51
N LEU A 62 0.36 0.54 -15.36
CA LEU A 62 0.99 0.60 -14.04
C LEU A 62 0.73 1.94 -13.36
N LEU A 63 0.75 3.04 -14.11
CA LEU A 63 0.40 4.34 -13.57
C LEU A 63 -1.05 4.38 -13.12
N LYS A 64 -1.99 3.93 -13.95
CA LYS A 64 -3.41 3.86 -13.61
C LYS A 64 -3.65 3.04 -12.34
N PHE A 65 -3.00 1.88 -12.25
CA PHE A 65 -3.08 1.03 -11.06
C PHE A 65 -2.50 1.72 -9.82
N GLY A 66 -1.34 2.34 -9.96
CA GLY A 66 -0.70 3.09 -8.89
C GLY A 66 -1.56 4.26 -8.39
N GLN A 67 -2.14 5.04 -9.31
CA GLN A 67 -3.06 6.14 -8.98
C GLN A 67 -4.33 5.64 -8.27
N ALA A 68 -4.95 4.58 -8.77
CA ALA A 68 -6.12 3.98 -8.12
C ALA A 68 -5.79 3.50 -6.70
N SER A 69 -4.63 2.87 -6.52
CA SER A 69 -4.15 2.45 -5.21
C SER A 69 -3.89 3.65 -4.29
N GLN A 70 -3.23 4.69 -4.79
CA GLN A 70 -2.91 5.89 -4.02
C GLN A 70 -4.18 6.62 -3.55
N ASN A 71 -5.23 6.63 -4.35
CA ASN A 71 -6.53 7.22 -3.99
C ASN A 71 -7.26 6.43 -2.89
N LEU A 72 -7.05 5.12 -2.82
CA LEU A 72 -7.66 4.27 -1.78
C LEU A 72 -6.94 4.36 -0.43
N ILE A 73 -5.63 4.58 -0.43
CA ILE A 73 -4.77 4.50 0.76
C ILE A 73 -5.23 5.40 1.92
N PRO A 74 -5.59 6.69 1.74
CA PRO A 74 -5.97 7.53 2.88
C PRO A 74 -7.18 6.99 3.64
N LYS A 75 -8.19 6.51 2.94
CA LYS A 75 -9.39 5.91 3.54
C LYS A 75 -9.04 4.59 4.24
N TRP A 76 -8.22 3.77 3.60
CA TRP A 76 -7.80 2.48 4.11
C TRP A 76 -6.93 2.61 5.37
N ILE A 77 -5.96 3.52 5.38
CA ILE A 77 -5.13 3.81 6.55
C ILE A 77 -5.99 4.32 7.70
N LYS A 78 -6.96 5.20 7.44
CA LYS A 78 -7.88 5.67 8.47
C LYS A 78 -8.64 4.51 9.14
N SER A 79 -9.05 3.51 8.37
CA SER A 79 -9.70 2.31 8.93
C SER A 79 -8.74 1.52 9.81
N ILE A 80 -7.49 1.31 9.36
CA ILE A 80 -6.46 0.62 10.16
C ILE A 80 -6.18 1.36 11.47
N GLU A 81 -6.04 2.69 11.40
CA GLU A 81 -5.81 3.52 12.58
C GLU A 81 -6.97 3.44 13.58
N GLN A 82 -8.21 3.39 13.09
CA GLN A 82 -9.39 3.24 13.94
C GLN A 82 -9.43 1.86 14.59
N ASP A 83 -9.19 0.80 13.84
CA ASP A 83 -9.29 -0.58 14.33
C ASP A 83 -8.11 -0.93 15.27
N SER A 84 -6.92 -0.39 15.02
CA SER A 84 -5.72 -0.66 15.81
C SER A 84 -5.47 0.32 16.96
N ASN A 85 -6.11 1.48 16.93
CA ASN A 85 -5.80 2.64 17.78
C ASN A 85 -4.32 3.09 17.69
N ILE A 86 -3.68 2.86 16.54
CA ILE A 86 -2.29 3.25 16.27
C ILE A 86 -2.26 4.20 15.08
N LYS A 87 -1.53 5.32 15.21
CA LYS A 87 -1.36 6.27 14.12
C LYS A 87 -0.27 5.81 13.16
N CYS A 88 -0.59 5.72 11.88
CA CYS A 88 0.36 5.37 10.82
C CYS A 88 1.24 6.56 10.38
N GLY A 89 0.80 7.77 10.68
CA GLY A 89 1.56 8.98 10.33
C GLY A 89 1.54 9.34 8.85
N LEU A 90 0.50 8.96 8.10
CA LEU A 90 0.34 9.35 6.69
C LEU A 90 0.36 10.87 6.54
N LYS A 91 1.24 11.37 5.70
CA LYS A 91 1.36 12.80 5.39
C LYS A 91 1.23 13.03 3.89
N LYS A 92 0.41 13.99 3.50
CA LYS A 92 0.43 14.54 2.15
C LYS A 92 1.54 15.59 2.09
N CYS A 93 2.60 15.30 1.37
CA CYS A 93 3.72 16.20 1.14
C CYS A 93 4.13 16.08 -0.33
N GLY A 94 4.81 17.07 -0.86
CA GLY A 94 5.38 16.98 -2.19
C GLY A 94 6.57 16.01 -2.23
N ILE A 95 6.94 15.61 -3.44
CA ILE A 95 8.14 14.83 -3.71
C ILE A 95 9.01 15.63 -4.68
N VAL A 96 10.29 15.68 -4.39
CA VAL A 96 11.29 16.28 -5.27
C VAL A 96 12.06 15.15 -5.95
N VAL A 97 12.06 15.15 -7.28
CA VAL A 97 12.80 14.20 -8.09
C VAL A 97 14.01 14.94 -8.69
N PRO A 98 15.23 14.62 -8.25
CA PRO A 98 16.43 15.24 -8.81
C PRO A 98 16.81 14.59 -10.15
N PHE A 99 17.22 15.40 -11.12
CA PHE A 99 17.76 14.96 -12.41
C PHE A 99 19.20 15.40 -12.55
N LYS A 100 20.04 14.61 -13.23
CA LYS A 100 21.44 14.93 -13.45
C LYS A 100 21.65 15.96 -14.56
N ASN A 101 20.77 15.95 -15.56
CA ASN A 101 20.85 16.80 -16.74
C ASN A 101 19.44 17.14 -17.25
N LYS A 102 19.34 17.96 -18.30
CA LYS A 102 18.07 18.37 -18.88
C LYS A 102 17.40 17.24 -19.68
N GLU A 103 18.19 16.41 -20.32
CA GLU A 103 17.72 15.29 -21.12
C GLU A 103 16.93 14.32 -20.26
N ASP A 104 17.46 13.93 -19.09
CA ASP A 104 16.76 13.05 -18.13
C ASP A 104 15.42 13.67 -17.66
N LEU A 105 15.36 15.00 -17.53
CA LEU A 105 14.13 15.71 -17.15
C LEU A 105 13.10 15.70 -18.31
N GLU A 106 13.57 15.89 -19.55
CA GLU A 106 12.69 15.94 -20.74
C GLU A 106 12.10 14.55 -21.05
N GLU A 107 12.87 13.49 -20.80
CA GLU A 107 12.42 12.09 -20.98
C GLU A 107 11.52 11.62 -19.83
N PHE A 108 11.55 12.29 -18.68
CA PHE A 108 10.74 11.86 -17.54
C PHE A 108 9.25 12.11 -17.78
N PRO A 109 8.38 11.11 -17.54
CA PRO A 109 6.96 11.26 -17.76
C PRO A 109 6.37 12.37 -16.88
N THR A 110 6.06 13.52 -17.45
CA THR A 110 5.40 14.61 -16.75
C THR A 110 3.89 14.50 -16.93
N TYR A 111 3.19 14.22 -15.86
CA TYR A 111 1.74 14.23 -15.88
C TYR A 111 1.25 15.56 -15.33
N LYS A 112 0.43 16.25 -16.11
CA LYS A 112 -0.32 17.38 -15.58
C LYS A 112 -1.32 16.82 -14.56
N TYR A 113 -1.19 17.23 -13.32
CA TYR A 113 -2.25 17.05 -12.33
C TYR A 113 -3.44 17.89 -12.83
N GLU A 114 -4.49 17.27 -13.30
CA GLU A 114 -5.80 17.88 -13.25
C GLU A 114 -6.23 17.76 -11.78
N ASP A 115 -6.55 18.92 -11.19
CA ASP A 115 -6.88 19.06 -9.77
C ASP A 115 -7.88 17.99 -9.31
N ILE A 116 -7.48 17.22 -8.29
CA ILE A 116 -8.37 16.30 -7.55
C ILE A 116 -8.95 17.06 -6.37
#